data_75867a7bf795b1a5e40913fbf2b77cdc
#
_entry.id   75867a7bf795b1a5e40913fbf2b77cdc
#
_cell.length_a   1.000
_cell.length_b   1.000
_cell.length_c   1.000
_cell.angle_alpha   90.00
_cell.angle_beta   90.00
_cell.angle_gamma   90.00
#
_symmetry.space_group_name_H-M   'P 1'
#
loop_
_entity.id
_entity.type
_entity.pdbx_description
1 polymer ?
#
loop_
_entity_poly.entity_id
_entity_poly.type
_entity_poly.pdbx_seq_one_letter_code
_entity_poly.pdbx_strand_id
1 'polypeptide(L)'
;LVAATDYSSPLNIIHSNPNLKTSYSHSLNFTFNSMEKGITANASFRQTFNSISQAVFYNTETGGSETYPMNVNGDWGVNGNASYERRFGQFRTYVSGGGSLDNNVSLTANGTMKDGTEKTNTRSLAFNSSLRTSYMPQWGDILLGAFWTFQSSDNSLQNIKSYNRIYRVNAETNLKLPLGFGFKSDALYVLRSGTGISSENRNEVVWNMSLSYKFLKQKKARVEVEWVDILNQCKDY
;
A
#
# COMPACT_ATOMS: atom_id res chain seq x y z
N LEU A 1 21.89 -16.21 25.27
CA LEU A 1 21.92 -16.43 23.81
C LEU A 1 23.20 -17.18 23.45
N VAL A 2 23.07 -18.43 23.01
CA VAL A 2 24.22 -19.21 22.54
C VAL A 2 24.61 -18.66 21.17
N ALA A 3 25.86 -18.22 21.06
CA ALA A 3 26.41 -17.75 19.80
C ALA A 3 26.67 -18.96 18.88
N ALA A 4 25.68 -19.39 18.14
CA ALA A 4 25.82 -20.46 17.17
C ALA A 4 25.94 -19.88 15.76
N THR A 5 27.03 -20.17 15.08
CA THR A 5 27.19 -19.87 13.65
C THR A 5 26.51 -20.98 12.87
N ASP A 6 25.69 -20.62 11.90
CA ASP A 6 25.03 -21.58 11.02
C ASP A 6 25.91 -21.86 9.80
N TYR A 7 26.36 -23.10 9.68
CA TYR A 7 27.15 -23.64 8.59
C TYR A 7 26.36 -24.59 7.69
N SER A 8 25.03 -24.59 7.77
CA SER A 8 24.20 -25.50 7.00
C SER A 8 24.36 -25.34 5.48
N SER A 9 24.79 -24.14 5.06
CA SER A 9 25.16 -23.86 3.68
C SER A 9 26.60 -23.35 3.63
N PRO A 10 27.56 -24.11 3.07
CA PRO A 10 28.98 -23.73 3.00
C PRO A 10 29.24 -22.42 2.24
N LEU A 11 28.32 -22.03 1.33
CA LEU A 11 28.41 -20.79 0.56
C LEU A 11 27.67 -19.61 1.20
N ASN A 12 26.89 -19.84 2.28
CA ASN A 12 26.12 -18.81 2.96
C ASN A 12 26.20 -19.02 4.46
N ILE A 13 27.24 -18.50 5.08
CA ILE A 13 27.48 -18.66 6.53
C ILE A 13 26.78 -17.51 7.27
N ILE A 14 25.96 -17.85 8.24
CA ILE A 14 25.29 -16.85 9.09
C ILE A 14 25.96 -16.88 10.46
N HIS A 15 26.63 -15.80 10.80
CA HIS A 15 27.27 -15.63 12.10
C HIS A 15 26.30 -15.09 13.13
N SER A 16 26.50 -15.47 14.38
CA SER A 16 25.86 -14.82 15.52
C SER A 16 26.76 -13.71 16.07
N ASN A 17 26.15 -12.70 16.68
CA ASN A 17 26.88 -11.64 17.35
C ASN A 17 26.43 -11.53 18.81
N PRO A 18 27.20 -12.05 19.78
CA PRO A 18 26.87 -11.99 21.19
C PRO A 18 26.95 -10.56 21.77
N ASN A 19 27.57 -9.63 21.06
CA ASN A 19 27.73 -8.23 21.48
C ASN A 19 26.60 -7.32 21.00
N LEU A 20 25.52 -7.88 20.44
CA LEU A 20 24.37 -7.08 20.03
C LEU A 20 23.72 -6.38 21.23
N LYS A 21 23.54 -5.09 21.08
CA LYS A 21 22.75 -4.28 22.02
C LYS A 21 21.28 -4.54 21.79
N THR A 22 20.49 -4.50 22.87
CA THR A 22 19.03 -4.60 22.78
C THR A 22 18.47 -3.47 21.91
N SER A 23 17.67 -3.83 20.93
CA SER A 23 16.90 -2.89 20.15
C SER A 23 15.69 -2.40 20.96
N TYR A 24 15.40 -1.11 20.93
CA TYR A 24 14.22 -0.53 21.57
C TYR A 24 13.66 0.60 20.72
N SER A 25 12.37 0.85 20.86
CA SER A 25 11.67 1.88 20.10
C SER A 25 10.90 2.82 21.02
N HIS A 26 10.91 4.10 20.67
CA HIS A 26 9.97 5.09 21.18
C HIS A 26 8.88 5.33 20.14
N SER A 27 7.65 5.37 20.59
CA SER A 27 6.51 5.70 19.74
C SER A 27 5.61 6.72 20.40
N LEU A 28 5.16 7.68 19.62
CA LEU A 28 4.15 8.66 20.00
C LEU A 28 2.97 8.49 19.04
N ASN A 29 1.76 8.33 19.61
CA ASN A 29 0.54 8.16 18.82
C ASN A 29 -0.47 9.22 19.26
N PHE A 30 -1.10 9.82 18.28
CA PHE A 30 -2.20 10.75 18.44
C PHE A 30 -3.42 10.22 17.69
N THR A 31 -4.57 10.21 18.35
CA THR A 31 -5.84 9.84 17.74
C THR A 31 -6.89 10.88 18.12
N PHE A 32 -7.56 11.40 17.11
CA PHE A 32 -8.72 12.27 17.26
C PHE A 32 -9.91 11.66 16.54
N ASN A 33 -11.04 11.57 17.25
CA ASN A 33 -12.29 11.08 16.66
C ASN A 33 -13.47 11.94 17.16
N SER A 34 -14.22 12.48 16.22
CA SER A 34 -15.46 13.21 16.48
C SER A 34 -16.58 12.65 15.61
N MET A 35 -17.36 11.75 16.16
CA MET A 35 -18.49 11.13 15.46
C MET A 35 -19.55 12.17 15.04
N GLU A 36 -19.80 13.17 15.89
CA GLU A 36 -20.73 14.25 15.59
C GLU A 36 -20.34 15.05 14.35
N LYS A 37 -19.04 15.35 14.23
CA LYS A 37 -18.50 16.11 13.10
C LYS A 37 -18.11 15.21 11.92
N GLY A 38 -18.07 13.88 12.12
CA GLY A 38 -17.65 12.94 11.10
C GLY A 38 -16.15 13.02 10.78
N ILE A 39 -15.32 13.43 11.76
CA ILE A 39 -13.89 13.64 11.58
C ILE A 39 -13.12 12.57 12.36
N THR A 40 -12.18 11.94 11.69
CA THR A 40 -11.17 11.08 12.33
C THR A 40 -9.79 11.52 11.86
N ALA A 41 -8.83 11.61 12.77
CA ALA A 41 -7.44 11.89 12.45
C ALA A 41 -6.52 11.06 13.35
N ASN A 42 -5.47 10.52 12.75
CA ASN A 42 -4.43 9.78 13.46
C ASN A 42 -3.07 10.29 12.99
N ALA A 43 -2.14 10.37 13.92
CA ALA A 43 -0.75 10.63 13.61
C ALA A 43 0.12 9.76 14.50
N SER A 44 1.22 9.25 13.98
CA SER A 44 2.19 8.52 14.77
C SER A 44 3.62 8.86 14.37
N PHE A 45 4.49 8.81 15.34
CA PHE A 45 5.93 8.88 15.18
C PHE A 45 6.56 7.67 15.86
N ARG A 46 7.53 7.07 15.22
CA ARG A 46 8.33 5.99 15.79
C ARG A 46 9.81 6.25 15.51
N GLN A 47 10.64 6.00 16.51
CA GLN A 47 12.09 5.98 16.36
C GLN A 47 12.64 4.72 17.02
N THR A 48 13.50 4.00 16.31
CA THR A 48 14.12 2.77 16.80
C THR A 48 15.62 2.98 16.99
N PHE A 49 16.11 2.54 18.13
CA PHE A 49 17.50 2.58 18.51
C PHE A 49 18.09 1.18 18.56
N ASN A 50 19.34 1.05 18.18
CA ASN A 50 20.04 -0.22 18.10
C ASN A 50 19.29 -1.26 17.25
N SER A 51 18.65 -0.85 16.17
CA SER A 51 18.07 -1.77 15.21
C SER A 51 19.10 -2.79 14.76
N ILE A 52 18.68 -4.02 14.49
CA ILE A 52 19.58 -5.07 14.03
C ILE A 52 19.49 -5.15 12.52
N SER A 53 20.60 -4.87 11.85
CA SER A 53 20.76 -5.02 10.41
C SER A 53 21.70 -6.17 10.10
N GLN A 54 21.44 -6.86 9.01
CA GLN A 54 22.31 -7.93 8.50
C GLN A 54 23.34 -7.31 7.55
N ALA A 55 24.62 -7.40 7.92
CA ALA A 55 25.73 -7.03 7.03
C ALA A 55 26.17 -8.27 6.27
N VAL A 56 26.04 -8.26 4.95
CA VAL A 56 26.41 -9.38 4.08
C VAL A 56 27.73 -9.07 3.40
N PHE A 57 28.73 -9.88 3.66
CA PHE A 57 30.07 -9.79 3.07
C PHE A 57 30.23 -10.89 2.02
N TYR A 58 30.74 -10.55 0.87
CA TYR A 58 30.98 -11.51 -0.21
C TYR A 58 32.45 -11.93 -0.22
N ASN A 59 32.69 -13.21 -0.19
CA ASN A 59 34.02 -13.79 -0.37
C ASN A 59 34.27 -14.03 -1.86
N THR A 60 35.08 -13.23 -2.48
CA THR A 60 35.39 -13.30 -3.91
C THR A 60 36.23 -14.54 -4.30
N GLU A 61 36.90 -15.20 -3.35
CA GLU A 61 37.67 -16.40 -3.60
C GLU A 61 36.84 -17.66 -3.65
N THR A 62 35.83 -17.75 -2.75
CA THR A 62 34.95 -18.93 -2.65
C THR A 62 33.64 -18.76 -3.35
N GLY A 63 33.27 -17.52 -3.73
CA GLY A 63 31.94 -17.16 -4.23
C GLY A 63 30.85 -17.23 -3.15
N GLY A 64 31.21 -17.41 -1.89
CA GLY A 64 30.28 -17.48 -0.78
C GLY A 64 29.97 -16.11 -0.16
N SER A 65 29.01 -16.10 0.76
CA SER A 65 28.65 -14.93 1.56
C SER A 65 28.69 -15.24 3.05
N GLU A 66 29.08 -14.26 3.84
CA GLU A 66 29.03 -14.30 5.29
C GLU A 66 28.13 -13.17 5.79
N THR A 67 27.17 -13.50 6.63
CA THR A 67 26.20 -12.56 7.17
C THR A 67 26.44 -12.35 8.65
N TYR A 68 26.56 -11.09 9.06
CA TYR A 68 26.78 -10.67 10.44
C TYR A 68 25.66 -9.74 10.89
N PRO A 69 24.92 -10.07 11.96
CA PRO A 69 23.97 -9.13 12.57
C PRO A 69 24.72 -8.04 13.33
N MET A 70 24.39 -6.79 13.06
CA MET A 70 25.02 -5.61 13.65
C MET A 70 23.98 -4.58 14.06
N ASN A 71 24.23 -3.82 15.13
CA ASN A 71 23.37 -2.74 15.52
C ASN A 71 23.57 -1.49 14.65
N VAL A 72 22.46 -0.89 14.23
CA VAL A 72 22.45 0.40 13.53
C VAL A 72 21.48 1.37 14.22
N ASN A 73 21.70 2.65 14.00
CA ASN A 73 20.83 3.72 14.47
C ASN A 73 20.44 4.62 13.29
N GLY A 74 19.22 5.14 13.35
CA GLY A 74 18.72 6.07 12.36
C GLY A 74 17.35 5.69 11.79
N ASP A 75 16.77 4.56 12.23
CA ASP A 75 15.42 4.15 11.84
C ASP A 75 14.39 5.05 12.51
N TRP A 76 13.57 5.69 11.72
CA TRP A 76 12.43 6.45 12.21
C TRP A 76 11.34 6.48 11.15
N GLY A 77 10.13 6.71 11.59
CA GLY A 77 8.98 6.87 10.71
C GLY A 77 7.96 7.81 11.32
N VAL A 78 7.32 8.58 10.47
CA VAL A 78 6.16 9.40 10.79
C VAL A 78 5.05 9.07 9.80
N ASN A 79 3.84 8.89 10.30
CA ASN A 79 2.66 8.75 9.47
C ASN A 79 1.50 9.54 10.04
N GLY A 80 0.58 9.91 9.16
CA GLY A 80 -0.64 10.59 9.54
C GLY A 80 -1.72 10.36 8.50
N ASN A 81 -2.94 10.27 8.98
CA ASN A 81 -4.11 10.22 8.13
C ASN A 81 -5.27 10.97 8.76
N ALA A 82 -6.12 11.55 7.93
CA ALA A 82 -7.35 12.16 8.35
C ALA A 82 -8.49 11.79 7.39
N SER A 83 -9.69 11.70 7.93
CA SER A 83 -10.89 11.48 7.14
C SER A 83 -12.04 12.32 7.65
N TYR A 84 -12.90 12.67 6.72
CA TYR A 84 -14.14 13.38 6.98
C TYR A 84 -15.28 12.69 6.25
N GLU A 85 -16.32 12.38 6.97
CA GLU A 85 -17.54 11.81 6.42
C GLU A 85 -18.74 12.65 6.81
N ARG A 86 -19.59 12.96 5.83
CA ARG A 86 -20.83 13.67 6.07
C ARG A 86 -21.97 13.18 5.18
N ARG A 87 -23.15 13.17 5.77
CA ARG A 87 -24.40 12.91 5.04
C ARG A 87 -25.22 14.19 4.89
N PHE A 88 -25.66 14.47 3.67
CA PHE A 88 -26.51 15.60 3.30
C PHE A 88 -27.74 15.05 2.58
N GLY A 89 -28.81 14.81 3.33
CA GLY A 89 -30.00 14.18 2.76
C GLY A 89 -29.68 12.79 2.20
N GLN A 90 -29.80 12.62 0.90
CA GLN A 90 -29.52 11.37 0.18
C GLN A 90 -28.06 11.24 -0.26
N PHE A 91 -27.26 12.28 -0.09
CA PHE A 91 -25.84 12.26 -0.41
C PHE A 91 -25.00 11.89 0.82
N ARG A 92 -24.03 11.04 0.61
CA ARG A 92 -22.98 10.72 1.57
C ARG A 92 -21.64 10.97 0.93
N THR A 93 -20.85 11.86 1.52
CA THR A 93 -19.52 12.21 1.03
C THR A 93 -18.48 11.79 2.07
N TYR A 94 -17.44 11.15 1.59
CA TYR A 94 -16.27 10.73 2.36
C TYR A 94 -15.03 11.26 1.67
N VAL A 95 -14.21 11.96 2.44
CA VAL A 95 -12.90 12.47 2.01
C VAL A 95 -11.85 11.90 2.97
N SER A 96 -10.76 11.41 2.46
CA SER A 96 -9.62 11.04 3.29
C SER A 96 -8.30 11.38 2.63
N GLY A 97 -7.30 11.58 3.45
CA GLY A 97 -5.92 11.76 3.01
C GLY A 97 -4.95 11.35 4.10
N GLY A 98 -3.80 10.89 3.68
CA GLY A 98 -2.75 10.50 4.59
C GLY A 98 -1.40 10.40 3.89
N GLY A 99 -0.38 10.26 4.72
CA GLY A 99 0.97 10.06 4.22
C GLY A 99 1.88 9.46 5.27
N SER A 100 2.98 8.93 4.81
CA SER A 100 4.07 8.48 5.65
C SER A 100 5.42 8.92 5.10
N LEU A 101 6.36 9.12 5.99
CA LEU A 101 7.76 9.33 5.69
C LEU A 101 8.57 8.43 6.62
N ASP A 102 9.30 7.50 6.04
CA ASP A 102 10.10 6.52 6.75
C ASP A 102 11.56 6.62 6.33
N ASN A 103 12.46 6.49 7.28
CA ASN A 103 13.88 6.31 7.05
C ASN A 103 14.32 5.00 7.66
N ASN A 104 14.71 4.07 6.81
CA ASN A 104 15.26 2.78 7.22
C ASN A 104 16.77 2.76 6.97
N VAL A 105 17.51 2.34 7.96
CA VAL A 105 18.98 2.24 7.89
C VAL A 105 19.37 0.77 7.78
N SER A 106 20.15 0.46 6.79
CA SER A 106 20.77 -0.86 6.61
C SER A 106 22.29 -0.74 6.52
N LEU A 107 22.96 -1.88 6.64
CA LEU A 107 24.38 -1.97 6.43
C LEU A 107 24.65 -2.68 5.11
N THR A 108 25.51 -2.09 4.30
CA THR A 108 26.03 -2.72 3.10
C THR A 108 27.51 -2.97 3.32
N ALA A 109 27.99 -4.17 3.02
CA ALA A 109 29.41 -4.49 3.08
C ALA A 109 30.08 -4.11 1.76
N ASN A 110 31.23 -3.44 1.86
CA ASN A 110 32.10 -3.18 0.73
C ASN A 110 33.18 -4.27 0.71
N GLY A 111 32.96 -5.34 -0.08
CA GLY A 111 33.94 -6.42 -0.20
C GLY A 111 33.98 -7.37 0.99
N THR A 112 35.15 -7.56 1.59
CA THR A 112 35.40 -8.45 2.71
C THR A 112 35.10 -7.78 4.06
N MET A 113 35.00 -8.56 5.13
CA MET A 113 34.80 -8.06 6.50
C MET A 113 35.89 -7.05 6.93
N LYS A 114 37.11 -7.12 6.34
CA LYS A 114 38.18 -6.19 6.61
C LYS A 114 37.96 -4.79 6.05
N ASP A 115 37.14 -4.68 5.01
CA ASP A 115 36.84 -3.41 4.32
C ASP A 115 35.75 -2.62 5.01
N GLY A 116 35.09 -3.24 6.01
CA GLY A 116 34.09 -2.61 6.85
C GLY A 116 32.69 -2.57 6.23
N THR A 117 31.80 -1.86 6.89
CA THR A 117 30.39 -1.68 6.47
C THR A 117 30.09 -0.20 6.27
N GLU A 118 29.26 0.08 5.26
CA GLU A 118 28.74 1.41 4.99
C GLU A 118 27.25 1.47 5.35
N LYS A 119 26.83 2.57 5.94
CA LYS A 119 25.41 2.81 6.23
C LYS A 119 24.68 3.26 4.98
N THR A 120 23.59 2.57 4.69
CA THR A 120 22.67 2.91 3.62
C THR A 120 21.35 3.39 4.21
N ASN A 121 20.91 4.58 3.82
CA ASN A 121 19.61 5.10 4.19
C ASN A 121 18.64 4.91 3.03
N THR A 122 17.52 4.28 3.31
CA THR A 122 16.39 4.21 2.38
C THR A 122 15.25 5.06 2.92
N ARG A 123 14.98 6.17 2.23
CA ARG A 123 13.86 7.05 2.55
C ARG A 123 12.67 6.70 1.68
N SER A 124 11.55 6.41 2.32
CA SER A 124 10.30 6.11 1.66
C SER A 124 9.27 7.18 2.01
N LEU A 125 8.65 7.76 0.98
CA LEU A 125 7.59 8.75 1.10
C LEU A 125 6.35 8.18 0.43
N ALA A 126 5.23 8.16 1.13
CA ALA A 126 3.95 7.75 0.58
C ALA A 126 2.87 8.78 0.90
N PHE A 127 2.00 9.03 -0.09
CA PHE A 127 0.77 9.81 0.08
C PHE A 127 -0.40 9.06 -0.54
N ASN A 128 -1.56 9.19 0.07
CA ASN A 128 -2.82 8.74 -0.48
C ASN A 128 -3.92 9.76 -0.21
N SER A 129 -4.86 9.85 -1.12
CA SER A 129 -6.09 10.61 -0.90
C SER A 129 -7.26 9.93 -1.58
N SER A 130 -8.44 10.11 -1.03
CA SER A 130 -9.67 9.60 -1.61
C SER A 130 -10.82 10.58 -1.43
N LEU A 131 -11.65 10.63 -2.45
CA LEU A 131 -12.96 11.28 -2.43
C LEU A 131 -13.98 10.26 -2.91
N ARG A 132 -15.01 10.04 -2.11
CA ARG A 132 -16.17 9.23 -2.50
C ARG A 132 -17.44 10.02 -2.24
N THR A 133 -18.34 10.00 -3.21
CA THR A 133 -19.69 10.56 -3.03
C THR A 133 -20.69 9.54 -3.50
N SER A 134 -21.65 9.23 -2.64
CA SER A 134 -22.75 8.32 -2.93
C SER A 134 -24.05 9.11 -2.90
N TYR A 135 -24.89 8.89 -3.91
CA TYR A 135 -26.26 9.33 -3.94
C TYR A 135 -27.17 8.12 -3.77
N MET A 136 -27.98 8.10 -2.70
CA MET A 136 -28.75 6.94 -2.26
C MET A 136 -30.26 7.26 -2.20
N PRO A 137 -30.92 7.43 -3.36
CA PRO A 137 -32.36 7.55 -3.40
C PRO A 137 -33.02 6.18 -3.15
N GLN A 138 -34.36 6.18 -2.96
CA GLN A 138 -35.11 4.94 -2.70
C GLN A 138 -35.02 3.92 -3.86
N TRP A 139 -34.76 4.39 -5.07
CA TRP A 139 -34.66 3.57 -6.26
C TRP A 139 -33.25 3.05 -6.59
N GLY A 140 -32.25 3.38 -5.78
CA GLY A 140 -30.92 2.82 -6.01
C GLY A 140 -29.79 3.52 -5.28
N ASP A 141 -28.58 3.18 -5.68
CA ASP A 141 -27.34 3.75 -5.18
C ASP A 141 -26.46 4.11 -6.37
N ILE A 142 -25.88 5.30 -6.36
CA ILE A 142 -24.88 5.76 -7.32
C ILE A 142 -23.67 6.23 -6.54
N LEU A 143 -22.50 5.68 -6.80
CA LEU A 143 -21.26 6.02 -6.17
C LEU A 143 -20.25 6.52 -7.21
N LEU A 144 -19.60 7.61 -6.90
CA LEU A 144 -18.42 8.11 -7.61
C LEU A 144 -17.25 8.18 -6.65
N GLY A 145 -16.11 7.65 -7.06
CA GLY A 145 -14.89 7.64 -6.28
C GLY A 145 -13.70 8.11 -7.10
N ALA A 146 -12.82 8.86 -6.44
CA ALA A 146 -11.52 9.25 -6.97
C ALA A 146 -10.45 8.95 -5.92
N PHE A 147 -9.36 8.34 -6.32
CA PHE A 147 -8.26 7.93 -5.46
C PHE A 147 -6.94 8.33 -6.09
N TRP A 148 -6.06 8.83 -5.30
CA TRP A 148 -4.70 9.12 -5.69
C TRP A 148 -3.72 8.49 -4.71
N THR A 149 -2.70 7.83 -5.23
CA THR A 149 -1.59 7.28 -4.44
C THR A 149 -0.28 7.72 -5.06
N PHE A 150 0.63 8.17 -4.23
CA PHE A 150 2.00 8.49 -4.59
C PHE A 150 2.94 7.73 -3.65
N GLN A 151 3.95 7.11 -4.20
CA GLN A 151 5.04 6.47 -3.46
C GLN A 151 6.36 6.86 -4.09
N SER A 152 7.36 7.13 -3.26
CA SER A 152 8.72 7.39 -3.68
C SER A 152 9.69 6.72 -2.72
N SER A 153 10.75 6.16 -3.25
CA SER A 153 11.85 5.58 -2.48
C SER A 153 13.17 6.14 -3.01
N ASP A 154 14.03 6.54 -2.10
CA ASP A 154 15.37 7.07 -2.37
C ASP A 154 16.38 6.26 -1.56
N ASN A 155 17.29 5.59 -2.23
CA ASN A 155 18.37 4.82 -1.61
C ASN A 155 19.70 5.56 -1.75
N SER A 156 20.33 5.88 -0.62
CA SER A 156 21.53 6.73 -0.58
C SER A 156 22.76 6.09 -1.20
N LEU A 157 22.90 4.76 -1.17
CA LEU A 157 24.05 4.06 -1.69
C LEU A 157 24.00 3.93 -3.22
N GLN A 158 22.85 3.51 -3.71
CA GLN A 158 22.67 3.24 -5.15
C GLN A 158 22.36 4.52 -5.94
N ASN A 159 22.09 5.63 -5.25
CA ASN A 159 21.59 6.88 -5.84
C ASN A 159 20.36 6.63 -6.76
N ILE A 160 19.57 5.61 -6.43
CA ILE A 160 18.38 5.22 -7.18
C ILE A 160 17.16 5.88 -6.54
N LYS A 161 16.48 6.67 -7.34
CA LYS A 161 15.17 7.22 -6.98
C LYS A 161 14.10 6.54 -7.79
N SER A 162 13.16 5.94 -7.11
CA SER A 162 11.96 5.39 -7.73
C SER A 162 10.72 6.14 -7.27
N TYR A 163 9.75 6.25 -8.13
CA TYR A 163 8.45 6.79 -7.79
C TYR A 163 7.34 6.05 -8.53
N ASN A 164 6.17 6.02 -7.91
CA ASN A 164 4.96 5.47 -8.48
C ASN A 164 3.78 6.40 -8.15
N ARG A 165 2.95 6.68 -9.14
CA ARG A 165 1.71 7.44 -9.02
C ARG A 165 0.57 6.64 -9.62
N ILE A 166 -0.50 6.49 -8.87
CA ILE A 166 -1.68 5.78 -9.32
C ILE A 166 -2.89 6.69 -9.08
N TYR A 167 -3.64 6.91 -10.14
CA TYR A 167 -4.93 7.58 -10.11
C TYR A 167 -5.99 6.54 -10.44
N ARG A 168 -7.04 6.47 -9.64
CA ARG A 168 -8.19 5.62 -9.88
C ARG A 168 -9.44 6.46 -9.80
N VAL A 169 -10.31 6.26 -10.77
CA VAL A 169 -11.67 6.82 -10.75
C VAL A 169 -12.61 5.66 -10.95
N ASN A 170 -13.58 5.52 -10.06
CA ASN A 170 -14.61 4.49 -10.17
C ASN A 170 -16.00 5.12 -10.13
N ALA A 171 -16.89 4.50 -10.86
CA ALA A 171 -18.32 4.79 -10.85
C ALA A 171 -19.09 3.49 -10.69
N GLU A 172 -19.97 3.43 -9.71
CA GLU A 172 -20.77 2.26 -9.41
C GLU A 172 -22.25 2.68 -9.34
N THR A 173 -23.12 1.87 -9.92
CA THR A 173 -24.56 2.07 -9.85
C THR A 173 -25.26 0.76 -9.51
N ASN A 174 -26.30 0.84 -8.70
CA ASN A 174 -27.17 -0.27 -8.38
C ASN A 174 -28.61 0.25 -8.33
N LEU A 175 -29.34 0.07 -9.42
CA LEU A 175 -30.66 0.65 -9.63
C LEU A 175 -31.74 -0.41 -9.50
N LYS A 176 -32.78 -0.05 -8.78
CA LYS A 176 -34.05 -0.81 -8.68
C LYS A 176 -35.02 -0.20 -9.68
N LEU A 177 -35.22 -0.86 -10.80
CA LEU A 177 -36.10 -0.41 -11.87
C LEU A 177 -37.53 -0.91 -11.63
N PRO A 178 -38.50 -0.27 -12.28
CA PRO A 178 -39.92 -0.74 -12.24
C PRO A 178 -40.06 -2.20 -12.69
N LEU A 179 -41.21 -2.78 -12.41
CA LEU A 179 -41.59 -4.15 -12.83
C LEU A 179 -40.67 -5.27 -12.32
N GLY A 180 -39.78 -5.01 -11.37
CA GLY A 180 -38.86 -6.02 -10.80
C GLY A 180 -37.55 -6.15 -11.51
N PHE A 181 -37.21 -5.23 -12.41
CA PHE A 181 -35.88 -5.13 -13.00
C PHE A 181 -34.89 -4.54 -12.01
N GLY A 182 -33.63 -4.92 -12.17
CA GLY A 182 -32.49 -4.33 -11.48
C GLY A 182 -31.34 -4.18 -12.44
N PHE A 183 -30.65 -3.05 -12.37
CA PHE A 183 -29.48 -2.75 -13.17
C PHE A 183 -28.31 -2.44 -12.26
N LYS A 184 -27.15 -3.05 -12.53
CA LYS A 184 -25.89 -2.71 -11.88
C LYS A 184 -24.87 -2.39 -12.95
N SER A 185 -24.00 -1.44 -12.67
CA SER A 185 -22.84 -1.16 -13.48
C SER A 185 -21.71 -0.67 -12.60
N ASP A 186 -20.52 -1.12 -12.87
CA ASP A 186 -19.28 -0.61 -12.27
C ASP A 186 -18.24 -0.35 -13.35
N ALA A 187 -17.64 0.80 -13.29
CA ALA A 187 -16.58 1.23 -14.18
C ALA A 187 -15.39 1.70 -13.34
N LEU A 188 -14.21 1.24 -13.69
CA LEU A 188 -12.94 1.60 -13.09
C LEU A 188 -11.98 2.10 -14.16
N TYR A 189 -11.46 3.28 -13.97
CA TYR A 189 -10.33 3.81 -14.72
C TYR A 189 -9.11 3.89 -13.82
N VAL A 190 -7.99 3.34 -14.26
CA VAL A 190 -6.70 3.40 -13.57
C VAL A 190 -5.67 4.02 -14.49
N LEU A 191 -4.97 5.03 -13.98
CA LEU A 191 -3.81 5.63 -14.62
C LEU A 191 -2.59 5.45 -13.72
N ARG A 192 -1.53 4.85 -14.26
CA ARG A 192 -0.26 4.60 -13.56
C ARG A 192 0.85 5.38 -14.23
N SER A 193 1.74 5.93 -13.43
CA SER A 193 2.98 6.54 -13.90
C SER A 193 4.08 6.34 -12.86
N GLY A 194 5.30 6.09 -13.31
CA GLY A 194 6.41 5.89 -12.40
C GLY A 194 7.61 5.22 -13.04
N THR A 195 8.60 4.95 -12.22
CA THR A 195 9.83 4.29 -12.62
C THR A 195 9.52 2.83 -13.02
N GLY A 196 9.92 2.43 -14.21
CA GLY A 196 9.75 1.06 -14.70
C GLY A 196 8.36 0.72 -15.25
N ILE A 197 7.42 1.67 -15.29
CA ILE A 197 6.09 1.42 -15.87
C ILE A 197 6.16 1.61 -17.39
N SER A 198 5.86 0.53 -18.12
CA SER A 198 5.76 0.56 -19.59
C SER A 198 4.56 1.38 -20.06
N SER A 199 4.60 1.86 -21.30
CA SER A 199 3.47 2.59 -21.91
C SER A 199 2.19 1.75 -21.99
N GLU A 200 2.33 0.44 -22.13
CA GLU A 200 1.21 -0.52 -22.24
C GLU A 200 0.46 -0.70 -20.92
N ASN A 201 1.15 -0.51 -19.80
CA ASN A 201 0.56 -0.66 -18.45
C ASN A 201 0.17 0.68 -17.81
N ARG A 202 0.19 1.75 -18.59
CA ARG A 202 -0.05 3.10 -18.08
C ARG A 202 -1.49 3.34 -17.69
N ASN A 203 -2.44 2.85 -18.45
CA ASN A 203 -3.87 3.07 -18.23
C ASN A 203 -4.66 1.79 -18.54
N GLU A 204 -5.75 1.68 -17.82
CA GLU A 204 -6.66 0.54 -17.88
C GLU A 204 -8.07 1.04 -17.60
N VAL A 205 -9.05 0.52 -18.35
CA VAL A 205 -10.47 0.76 -18.11
C VAL A 205 -11.15 -0.60 -18.02
N VAL A 206 -11.79 -0.86 -16.90
CA VAL A 206 -12.62 -2.07 -16.71
C VAL A 206 -14.05 -1.61 -16.54
N TRP A 207 -14.96 -2.18 -17.31
CA TRP A 207 -16.37 -1.88 -17.22
C TRP A 207 -17.19 -3.16 -17.20
N ASN A 208 -18.00 -3.30 -16.14
CA ASN A 208 -18.92 -4.41 -15.96
C ASN A 208 -20.33 -3.89 -15.84
N MET A 209 -21.30 -4.70 -16.25
CA MET A 209 -22.71 -4.42 -15.97
C MET A 209 -23.52 -5.69 -15.80
N SER A 210 -24.64 -5.59 -15.10
CA SER A 210 -25.60 -6.67 -15.01
C SER A 210 -27.03 -6.15 -15.09
N LEU A 211 -27.88 -6.97 -15.68
CA LEU A 211 -29.32 -6.77 -15.72
C LEU A 211 -30.00 -7.96 -15.05
N SER A 212 -30.84 -7.69 -14.09
CA SER A 212 -31.59 -8.71 -13.37
C SER A 212 -33.07 -8.49 -13.44
N TYR A 213 -33.84 -9.58 -13.44
CA TYR A 213 -35.27 -9.55 -13.41
C TYR A 213 -35.82 -10.49 -12.32
N LYS A 214 -36.61 -9.94 -11.40
CA LYS A 214 -37.27 -10.68 -10.34
C LYS A 214 -38.72 -10.95 -10.72
N PHE A 215 -39.13 -12.20 -10.77
CA PHE A 215 -40.45 -12.64 -11.17
C PHE A 215 -41.04 -13.65 -10.19
N LEU A 216 -42.21 -14.18 -10.48
CA LEU A 216 -43.08 -14.97 -9.61
C LEU A 216 -43.73 -14.17 -8.46
N LYS A 217 -44.76 -14.77 -7.85
CA LYS A 217 -45.46 -14.19 -6.69
C LYS A 217 -44.42 -13.95 -5.58
N GLN A 218 -44.43 -12.75 -4.99
CA GLN A 218 -43.48 -12.29 -3.97
C GLN A 218 -42.02 -12.19 -4.48
N LYS A 219 -41.79 -12.12 -5.80
CA LYS A 219 -40.45 -12.00 -6.41
C LYS A 219 -39.45 -13.09 -5.98
N LYS A 220 -39.94 -14.34 -5.84
CA LYS A 220 -39.18 -15.48 -5.35
C LYS A 220 -38.13 -16.04 -6.33
N ALA A 221 -38.21 -15.69 -7.61
CA ALA A 221 -37.24 -16.08 -8.61
C ALA A 221 -36.53 -14.85 -9.18
N ARG A 222 -35.25 -15.00 -9.51
CA ARG A 222 -34.43 -13.97 -10.14
C ARG A 222 -33.62 -14.61 -11.27
N VAL A 223 -33.58 -13.95 -12.41
CA VAL A 223 -32.61 -14.19 -13.47
C VAL A 223 -31.69 -12.98 -13.54
N GLU A 224 -30.40 -13.20 -13.76
CA GLU A 224 -29.39 -12.15 -13.91
C GLU A 224 -28.49 -12.51 -15.08
N VAL A 225 -28.24 -11.52 -15.93
CA VAL A 225 -27.25 -11.58 -17.01
C VAL A 225 -26.18 -10.58 -16.67
N GLU A 226 -24.93 -11.01 -16.71
CA GLU A 226 -23.77 -10.22 -16.39
C GLU A 226 -22.82 -10.15 -17.59
N TRP A 227 -22.31 -8.96 -17.85
CA TRP A 227 -21.27 -8.68 -18.83
C TRP A 227 -20.05 -8.19 -18.06
N VAL A 228 -18.96 -8.93 -18.15
CA VAL A 228 -17.71 -8.65 -17.47
C VAL A 228 -16.70 -8.15 -18.50
N ASP A 229 -15.96 -7.11 -18.13
CA ASP A 229 -14.92 -6.48 -18.96
C ASP A 229 -15.40 -6.21 -20.40
N ILE A 230 -16.47 -5.44 -20.51
CA ILE A 230 -17.12 -5.13 -21.80
C ILE A 230 -16.13 -4.54 -22.82
N LEU A 231 -15.11 -3.84 -22.34
CA LEU A 231 -14.09 -3.21 -23.17
C LEU A 231 -12.93 -4.13 -23.49
N ASN A 232 -12.89 -5.33 -22.89
CA ASN A 232 -11.81 -6.32 -23.04
C ASN A 232 -10.41 -5.73 -22.81
N GLN A 233 -10.26 -4.95 -21.76
CA GLN A 233 -9.03 -4.24 -21.43
C GLN A 233 -8.38 -4.74 -20.12
N CYS A 234 -9.02 -5.69 -19.42
CA CYS A 234 -8.44 -6.32 -18.25
C CYS A 234 -7.21 -7.13 -18.69
N LYS A 235 -6.06 -6.76 -18.19
CA LYS A 235 -4.82 -7.49 -18.44
C LYS A 235 -4.56 -8.37 -17.21
N ASP A 236 -4.64 -9.67 -17.41
CA ASP A 236 -4.19 -10.63 -16.40
C ASP A 236 -2.68 -10.48 -16.21
N TYR A 237 -2.25 -10.22 -14.99
CA TYR A 237 -0.85 -10.11 -14.59
C TYR A 237 -0.49 -11.27 -13.67
#